data_b020284ed5c7bb6997aaaed297e37108
#
_entry.id   b020284ed5c7bb6997aaaed297e37108
#
_cell.length_a   1.000
_cell.length_b   1.000
_cell.length_c   1.000
_cell.angle_alpha   90.00
_cell.angle_beta   90.00
_cell.angle_gamma   90.00
#
_symmetry.space_group_name_H-M   'P 1'
#
loop_
_entity.id
_entity.type
_entity.pdbx_description
1 polymer ?
#
loop_
_entity_poly.entity_id
_entity_poly.type
_entity_poly.pdbx_seq_one_letter_code
_entity_poly.pdbx_strand_id
1 'polypeptide(L)'
;VKPSVRTLRPDLAAIAEMIPHGASVLDIGCGDGSLLEYLTQAKNVDGRGIELSQQNVNACVARGLSVIQGDADTDLAEYPSQVFDIVILSQTIQATRSPSTVLRNLLRIGRSAIVSFPNFAHWRIRLSLLALGRMPRTRALDYPWYDTPNIHLCTIADFAGLARETGAVTETALALSEEGRTHPMQADAWAPNLFAESAIFLLHAGRNKTA
;
A
#
# COMPACT_ATOMS: atom_id res chain seq x y z
N VAL A 1 -3.25 -27.84 16.81
CA VAL A 1 -3.89 -26.59 17.28
C VAL A 1 -3.96 -25.68 16.05
N LYS A 2 -5.18 -25.41 15.51
CA LYS A 2 -5.32 -24.42 14.43
C LYS A 2 -4.86 -23.08 14.99
N PRO A 3 -3.88 -22.39 14.34
CA PRO A 3 -3.51 -21.06 14.77
C PRO A 3 -4.76 -20.18 14.71
N SER A 4 -5.01 -19.41 15.76
CA SER A 4 -6.10 -18.42 15.75
C SER A 4 -5.79 -17.45 14.61
N VAL A 5 -6.67 -17.42 13.59
CA VAL A 5 -6.59 -16.47 12.49
C VAL A 5 -6.72 -15.09 13.12
N ARG A 6 -5.59 -14.39 13.29
CA ARG A 6 -5.57 -12.99 13.68
C ARG A 6 -6.38 -12.26 12.61
N THR A 7 -7.45 -11.61 12.99
CA THR A 7 -8.29 -10.90 12.04
C THR A 7 -7.45 -9.77 11.44
N LEU A 8 -7.16 -9.87 10.14
CA LEU A 8 -6.43 -8.83 9.42
C LEU A 8 -7.22 -7.52 9.49
N ARG A 9 -6.50 -6.39 9.45
CA ARG A 9 -7.13 -5.09 9.18
C ARG A 9 -7.90 -5.17 7.86
N PRO A 10 -9.01 -4.44 7.70
CA PRO A 10 -9.85 -4.53 6.49
C PRO A 10 -9.09 -4.25 5.18
N ASP A 11 -8.16 -3.31 5.18
CA ASP A 11 -7.30 -3.00 4.04
C ASP A 11 -6.40 -4.18 3.66
N LEU A 12 -5.77 -4.82 4.66
CA LEU A 12 -4.91 -5.99 4.44
C LEU A 12 -5.72 -7.22 3.99
N ALA A 13 -6.93 -7.39 4.51
CA ALA A 13 -7.84 -8.44 4.06
C ALA A 13 -8.21 -8.27 2.59
N ALA A 14 -8.54 -7.04 2.17
CA ALA A 14 -8.83 -6.74 0.77
C ALA A 14 -7.61 -6.95 -0.14
N ILE A 15 -6.41 -6.54 0.30
CA ILE A 15 -5.15 -6.82 -0.43
C ILE A 15 -4.95 -8.32 -0.56
N ALA A 16 -5.14 -9.07 0.53
CA ALA A 16 -4.95 -10.52 0.52
C ALA A 16 -5.88 -11.23 -0.48
N GLU A 17 -7.12 -10.75 -0.67
CA GLU A 17 -8.04 -11.31 -1.66
C GLU A 17 -7.55 -11.15 -3.10
N MET A 18 -6.81 -10.08 -3.39
CA MET A 18 -6.26 -9.81 -4.73
C MET A 18 -5.05 -10.68 -5.08
N ILE A 19 -4.46 -11.38 -4.11
CA ILE A 19 -3.22 -12.16 -4.31
C ILE A 19 -3.57 -13.63 -4.62
N PRO A 20 -3.08 -14.18 -5.75
CA PRO A 20 -3.27 -15.58 -6.09
C PRO A 20 -2.58 -16.55 -5.13
N HIS A 21 -3.08 -17.77 -5.04
CA HIS A 21 -2.40 -18.86 -4.32
C HIS A 21 -1.05 -19.17 -4.97
N GLY A 22 -0.02 -19.40 -4.15
CA GLY A 22 1.31 -19.80 -4.59
C GLY A 22 2.12 -18.69 -5.26
N ALA A 23 1.64 -17.44 -5.25
CA ALA A 23 2.36 -16.30 -5.83
C ALA A 23 3.66 -16.02 -5.06
N SER A 24 4.65 -15.45 -5.75
CA SER A 24 5.82 -14.83 -5.14
C SER A 24 5.51 -13.36 -4.83
N VAL A 25 5.66 -12.97 -3.57
CA VAL A 25 5.24 -11.64 -3.07
C VAL A 25 6.37 -10.95 -2.33
N LEU A 26 6.58 -9.66 -2.63
CA LEU A 26 7.41 -8.76 -1.83
C LEU A 26 6.52 -7.71 -1.17
N ASP A 27 6.52 -7.67 0.17
CA ASP A 27 5.78 -6.67 0.97
C ASP A 27 6.75 -5.63 1.52
N ILE A 28 6.62 -4.39 1.05
CA ILE A 28 7.51 -3.28 1.39
C ILE A 28 6.85 -2.42 2.46
N GLY A 29 7.55 -2.24 3.60
CA GLY A 29 6.96 -1.69 4.80
C GLY A 29 6.00 -2.69 5.45
N CYS A 30 6.41 -3.95 5.56
CA CYS A 30 5.54 -5.05 6.00
C CYS A 30 5.11 -4.96 7.48
N GLY A 31 5.63 -3.99 8.24
CA GLY A 31 5.27 -3.75 9.61
C GLY A 31 5.48 -4.98 10.49
N ASP A 32 4.46 -5.40 11.21
CA ASP A 32 4.50 -6.57 12.10
C ASP A 32 4.42 -7.91 11.35
N GLY A 33 4.37 -7.90 10.01
CA GLY A 33 4.32 -9.09 9.16
C GLY A 33 2.97 -9.82 9.14
N SER A 34 1.92 -9.23 9.67
CA SER A 34 0.59 -9.89 9.76
C SER A 34 0.02 -10.28 8.39
N LEU A 35 0.23 -9.47 7.35
CA LEU A 35 -0.17 -9.79 5.98
C LEU A 35 0.64 -10.97 5.44
N LEU A 36 1.97 -10.93 5.55
CA LEU A 36 2.85 -12.01 5.08
C LEU A 36 2.55 -13.34 5.77
N GLU A 37 2.35 -13.32 7.09
CA GLU A 37 1.98 -14.51 7.86
C GLU A 37 0.67 -15.12 7.33
N TYR A 38 -0.36 -14.29 7.13
CA TYR A 38 -1.63 -14.74 6.57
C TYR A 38 -1.47 -15.32 5.16
N LEU A 39 -0.76 -14.62 4.26
CA LEU A 39 -0.56 -15.06 2.87
C LEU A 39 0.20 -16.38 2.79
N THR A 40 1.23 -16.55 3.60
CA THR A 40 2.01 -17.79 3.66
C THR A 40 1.15 -18.95 4.16
N GLN A 41 0.39 -18.74 5.24
CA GLN A 41 -0.42 -19.80 5.86
C GLN A 41 -1.68 -20.15 5.09
N ALA A 42 -2.41 -19.14 4.57
CA ALA A 42 -3.70 -19.33 3.94
C ALA A 42 -3.62 -19.55 2.42
N LYS A 43 -2.60 -19.01 1.76
CA LYS A 43 -2.48 -19.02 0.30
C LYS A 43 -1.18 -19.65 -0.23
N ASN A 44 -0.34 -20.20 0.66
CA ASN A 44 0.96 -20.82 0.28
C ASN A 44 1.84 -19.89 -0.58
N VAL A 45 1.86 -18.61 -0.24
CA VAL A 45 2.63 -17.57 -0.92
C VAL A 45 4.11 -17.69 -0.51
N ASP A 46 5.05 -17.57 -1.47
CA ASP A 46 6.46 -17.28 -1.19
C ASP A 46 6.60 -15.80 -0.87
N GLY A 47 6.43 -15.46 0.41
CA GLY A 47 6.38 -14.09 0.90
C GLY A 47 7.73 -13.63 1.44
N ARG A 48 8.18 -12.45 0.97
CA ARG A 48 9.34 -11.74 1.50
C ARG A 48 8.95 -10.34 1.90
N GLY A 49 9.61 -9.80 2.94
CA GLY A 49 9.34 -8.46 3.44
C GLY A 49 10.58 -7.59 3.52
N ILE A 50 10.35 -6.29 3.34
CA ILE A 50 11.31 -5.22 3.67
C ILE A 50 10.65 -4.35 4.72
N GLU A 51 11.36 -4.02 5.80
CA GLU A 51 10.84 -3.18 6.88
C GLU A 51 11.96 -2.28 7.42
N LEU A 52 11.66 -1.02 7.65
CA LEU A 52 12.63 -0.03 8.13
C LEU A 52 12.95 -0.23 9.62
N SER A 53 11.94 -0.57 10.42
CA SER A 53 12.07 -0.75 11.86
C SER A 53 12.72 -2.08 12.21
N GLN A 54 13.92 -2.07 12.81
CA GLN A 54 14.59 -3.27 13.30
C GLN A 54 13.73 -4.07 14.30
N GLN A 55 12.92 -3.37 15.11
CA GLN A 55 12.02 -4.04 16.05
C GLN A 55 10.95 -4.88 15.32
N ASN A 56 10.37 -4.35 14.24
CA ASN A 56 9.39 -5.07 13.42
C ASN A 56 10.05 -6.23 12.67
N VAL A 57 11.25 -6.02 12.11
CA VAL A 57 12.04 -7.11 11.48
C VAL A 57 12.25 -8.26 12.45
N ASN A 58 12.69 -7.97 13.67
CA ASN A 58 12.90 -8.99 14.70
C ASN A 58 11.60 -9.74 15.05
N ALA A 59 10.47 -9.02 15.12
CA ALA A 59 9.17 -9.62 15.37
C ALA A 59 8.71 -10.55 14.22
N CYS A 60 8.97 -10.16 12.97
CA CYS A 60 8.68 -10.98 11.79
C CYS A 60 9.55 -12.24 11.75
N VAL A 61 10.85 -12.10 11.97
CA VAL A 61 11.80 -13.24 11.99
C VAL A 61 11.46 -14.23 13.10
N ALA A 62 11.07 -13.73 14.29
CA ALA A 62 10.63 -14.60 15.39
C ALA A 62 9.38 -15.43 15.06
N ARG A 63 8.58 -15.02 14.07
CA ARG A 63 7.44 -15.78 13.52
C ARG A 63 7.82 -16.67 12.34
N GLY A 64 9.09 -16.71 11.97
CA GLY A 64 9.58 -17.50 10.83
C GLY A 64 9.32 -16.87 9.46
N LEU A 65 9.06 -15.55 9.40
CA LEU A 65 8.86 -14.83 8.16
C LEU A 65 10.21 -14.39 7.56
N SER A 66 10.31 -14.39 6.24
CA SER A 66 11.49 -13.94 5.51
C SER A 66 11.46 -12.41 5.34
N VAL A 67 11.95 -11.68 6.33
CA VAL A 67 11.96 -10.22 6.35
C VAL A 67 13.38 -9.70 6.59
N ILE A 68 13.76 -8.67 5.83
CA ILE A 68 15.03 -7.96 5.98
C ILE A 68 14.81 -6.52 6.37
N GLN A 69 15.79 -5.91 7.05
CA GLN A 69 15.78 -4.48 7.26
C GLN A 69 16.15 -3.76 5.97
N GLY A 70 15.39 -2.73 5.61
CA GLY A 70 15.67 -1.92 4.43
C GLY A 70 14.77 -0.70 4.32
N ASP A 71 15.21 0.26 3.50
CA ASP A 71 14.51 1.50 3.19
C ASP A 71 13.97 1.45 1.75
N ALA A 72 12.66 1.66 1.61
CA ALA A 72 11.99 1.69 0.30
C ALA A 72 12.54 2.77 -0.65
N ASP A 73 13.10 3.85 -0.13
CA ASP A 73 13.65 4.94 -0.94
C ASP A 73 15.03 4.62 -1.54
N THR A 74 15.82 3.72 -0.93
CA THR A 74 17.21 3.45 -1.32
C THR A 74 17.41 2.05 -1.86
N ASP A 75 16.83 1.03 -1.21
CA ASP A 75 17.24 -0.35 -1.42
C ASP A 75 16.50 -1.04 -2.58
N LEU A 76 15.36 -0.48 -3.00
CA LEU A 76 14.59 -1.07 -4.11
C LEU A 76 15.34 -1.03 -5.45
N ALA A 77 16.28 -0.11 -5.63
CA ALA A 77 17.07 0.00 -6.86
C ALA A 77 17.89 -1.27 -7.15
N GLU A 78 18.35 -1.95 -6.09
CA GLU A 78 19.21 -3.14 -6.16
C GLU A 78 18.44 -4.42 -6.53
N TYR A 79 17.10 -4.42 -6.44
CA TYR A 79 16.31 -5.59 -6.79
C TYR A 79 16.28 -5.81 -8.31
N PRO A 80 16.42 -7.07 -8.78
CA PRO A 80 16.25 -7.39 -10.19
C PRO A 80 14.82 -7.11 -10.66
N SER A 81 14.66 -6.92 -11.97
CA SER A 81 13.34 -6.71 -12.56
C SER A 81 12.54 -8.02 -12.66
N GLN A 82 11.22 -7.93 -12.44
CA GLN A 82 10.27 -9.04 -12.70
C GLN A 82 10.53 -10.31 -11.87
N VAL A 83 11.08 -10.18 -10.65
CA VAL A 83 11.42 -11.32 -9.78
C VAL A 83 10.28 -11.74 -8.86
N PHE A 84 9.26 -10.89 -8.71
CA PHE A 84 8.05 -11.19 -7.96
C PHE A 84 6.81 -11.10 -8.84
N ASP A 85 5.80 -11.91 -8.53
CA ASP A 85 4.51 -11.79 -9.19
C ASP A 85 3.80 -10.53 -8.74
N ILE A 86 3.87 -10.23 -7.43
CA ILE A 86 3.23 -9.05 -6.84
C ILE A 86 4.18 -8.38 -5.85
N VAL A 87 4.28 -7.05 -5.96
CA VAL A 87 4.93 -6.20 -4.96
C VAL A 87 3.86 -5.37 -4.25
N ILE A 88 3.88 -5.38 -2.92
CA ILE A 88 2.91 -4.67 -2.08
C ILE A 88 3.57 -3.47 -1.43
N LEU A 89 2.88 -2.36 -1.39
CA LEU A 89 3.21 -1.16 -0.62
C LEU A 89 1.95 -0.66 0.09
N SER A 90 1.70 -1.21 1.28
CA SER A 90 0.49 -0.90 2.05
C SER A 90 0.73 0.23 3.02
N GLN A 91 -0.07 1.30 2.91
CA GLN A 91 -0.03 2.48 3.82
C GLN A 91 1.37 3.09 3.99
N THR A 92 2.20 3.02 2.95
CA THR A 92 3.62 3.40 3.03
C THR A 92 4.01 4.47 2.01
N ILE A 93 3.34 4.55 0.83
CA ILE A 93 3.71 5.49 -0.24
C ILE A 93 3.81 6.95 0.22
N GLN A 94 2.93 7.36 1.12
CA GLN A 94 2.90 8.71 1.69
C GLN A 94 4.03 8.99 2.70
N ALA A 95 4.73 7.96 3.13
CA ALA A 95 5.88 8.05 4.04
C ALA A 95 7.23 8.02 3.31
N THR A 96 7.25 7.71 2.01
CA THR A 96 8.47 7.69 1.20
C THR A 96 8.89 9.10 0.78
N ARG A 97 10.19 9.33 0.61
CA ARG A 97 10.74 10.63 0.18
C ARG A 97 10.51 10.89 -1.31
N SER A 98 10.52 9.82 -2.12
CA SER A 98 10.40 9.88 -3.58
C SER A 98 9.30 8.93 -4.11
N PRO A 99 8.01 9.22 -3.88
CA PRO A 99 6.90 8.34 -4.26
C PRO A 99 6.93 7.90 -5.73
N SER A 100 7.30 8.79 -6.65
CA SER A 100 7.40 8.48 -8.07
C SER A 100 8.51 7.46 -8.40
N THR A 101 9.65 7.56 -7.74
CA THR A 101 10.76 6.62 -7.89
C THR A 101 10.42 5.27 -7.28
N VAL A 102 9.82 5.27 -6.08
CA VAL A 102 9.36 4.06 -5.42
C VAL A 102 8.33 3.35 -6.31
N LEU A 103 7.31 4.05 -6.81
CA LEU A 103 6.29 3.44 -7.67
C LEU A 103 6.88 2.82 -8.96
N ARG A 104 7.84 3.49 -9.61
CA ARG A 104 8.55 2.90 -10.76
C ARG A 104 9.31 1.63 -10.38
N ASN A 105 9.95 1.60 -9.20
CA ASN A 105 10.64 0.42 -8.72
C ASN A 105 9.67 -0.73 -8.42
N LEU A 106 8.50 -0.47 -7.80
CA LEU A 106 7.48 -1.50 -7.59
C LEU A 106 7.09 -2.17 -8.92
N LEU A 107 6.80 -1.35 -9.96
CA LEU A 107 6.40 -1.82 -11.29
C LEU A 107 7.54 -2.50 -12.05
N ARG A 108 8.79 -2.21 -11.71
CA ARG A 108 9.97 -2.86 -12.27
C ARG A 108 10.24 -4.22 -11.63
N ILE A 109 10.13 -4.28 -10.30
CA ILE A 109 10.46 -5.46 -9.49
C ILE A 109 9.36 -6.52 -9.62
N GLY A 110 8.09 -6.11 -9.59
CA GLY A 110 6.93 -7.00 -9.71
C GLY A 110 6.31 -6.98 -11.10
N ARG A 111 5.61 -8.06 -11.43
CA ARG A 111 4.71 -8.07 -12.60
C ARG A 111 3.50 -7.18 -12.36
N SER A 112 3.05 -7.14 -11.11
CA SER A 112 2.00 -6.25 -10.63
C SER A 112 2.42 -5.61 -9.32
N ALA A 113 1.86 -4.43 -9.02
CA ALA A 113 2.06 -3.73 -7.76
C ALA A 113 0.70 -3.44 -7.10
N ILE A 114 0.60 -3.68 -5.80
CA ILE A 114 -0.56 -3.28 -5.00
C ILE A 114 -0.12 -2.13 -4.10
N VAL A 115 -0.79 -0.99 -4.21
CA VAL A 115 -0.50 0.19 -3.40
C VAL A 115 -1.76 0.61 -2.66
N SER A 116 -1.66 0.82 -1.35
CA SER A 116 -2.75 1.39 -0.55
C SER A 116 -2.28 2.62 0.23
N PHE A 117 -3.18 3.56 0.44
CA PHE A 117 -2.90 4.82 1.14
C PHE A 117 -4.16 5.46 1.69
N PRO A 118 -4.05 6.31 2.75
CA PRO A 118 -5.17 7.09 3.27
C PRO A 118 -5.51 8.22 2.30
N ASN A 119 -6.81 8.48 2.12
CA ASN A 119 -7.29 9.54 1.23
C ASN A 119 -7.40 10.88 1.97
N PHE A 120 -6.46 11.79 1.73
CA PHE A 120 -6.49 13.12 2.33
C PHE A 120 -7.64 14.01 1.80
N ALA A 121 -8.28 13.65 0.68
CA ALA A 121 -9.41 14.39 0.12
C ALA A 121 -10.77 14.04 0.75
N HIS A 122 -10.81 13.17 1.76
CA HIS A 122 -12.06 12.77 2.41
C HIS A 122 -12.84 14.00 2.93
N TRP A 123 -14.17 14.00 2.78
CA TRP A 123 -15.02 15.16 3.07
C TRP A 123 -14.87 15.71 4.49
N ARG A 124 -14.65 14.85 5.51
CA ARG A 124 -14.41 15.28 6.89
C ARG A 124 -13.13 16.09 7.03
N ILE A 125 -12.08 15.72 6.32
CA ILE A 125 -10.81 16.44 6.30
C ILE A 125 -11.03 17.81 5.68
N ARG A 126 -11.70 17.87 4.51
CA ARG A 126 -12.02 19.14 3.85
C ARG A 126 -12.86 20.06 4.73
N LEU A 127 -13.91 19.52 5.37
CA LEU A 127 -14.77 20.28 6.24
C LEU A 127 -14.03 20.80 7.49
N SER A 128 -13.18 19.97 8.10
CA SER A 128 -12.36 20.37 9.24
C SER A 128 -11.39 21.49 8.89
N LEU A 129 -10.70 21.38 7.75
CA LEU A 129 -9.81 22.44 7.25
C LEU A 129 -10.57 23.73 6.95
N LEU A 130 -11.72 23.64 6.29
CA LEU A 130 -12.55 24.80 5.94
C LEU A 130 -13.12 25.50 7.19
N ALA A 131 -13.63 24.73 8.17
CA ALA A 131 -14.33 25.29 9.31
C ALA A 131 -13.39 25.70 10.46
N LEU A 132 -12.30 24.95 10.67
CA LEU A 132 -11.42 25.12 11.84
C LEU A 132 -10.04 25.69 11.48
N GLY A 133 -9.62 25.63 10.20
CA GLY A 133 -8.27 26.03 9.78
C GLY A 133 -7.15 25.21 10.41
N ARG A 134 -7.44 23.99 10.87
CA ARG A 134 -6.49 23.10 11.56
C ARG A 134 -6.41 21.77 10.86
N MET A 135 -5.19 21.17 10.88
CA MET A 135 -4.97 19.81 10.38
C MET A 135 -5.84 18.83 11.18
N PRO A 136 -6.74 18.10 10.52
CA PRO A 136 -7.60 17.14 11.20
C PRO A 136 -6.80 15.91 11.62
N ARG A 137 -7.23 15.31 12.72
CA ARG A 137 -6.87 13.95 13.08
C ARG A 137 -8.07 13.07 12.81
N THR A 138 -7.86 12.04 12.00
CA THR A 138 -8.88 11.05 11.63
C THR A 138 -8.36 9.65 11.93
N ARG A 139 -9.20 8.65 11.83
CA ARG A 139 -8.79 7.26 12.03
C ARG A 139 -7.68 6.82 11.04
N ALA A 140 -7.73 7.33 9.80
CA ALA A 140 -6.73 7.05 8.77
C ALA A 140 -5.48 7.96 8.88
N LEU A 141 -5.62 9.11 9.56
CA LEU A 141 -4.55 10.10 9.80
C LEU A 141 -4.47 10.39 11.30
N ASP A 142 -4.06 9.38 12.08
CA ASP A 142 -4.13 9.42 13.56
C ASP A 142 -2.97 10.18 14.21
N TYR A 143 -1.94 10.54 13.46
CA TYR A 143 -0.78 11.27 13.97
C TYR A 143 -1.01 12.79 14.02
N PRO A 144 -0.43 13.53 14.99
CA PRO A 144 -0.36 14.97 14.93
C PRO A 144 0.52 15.42 13.76
N TRP A 145 0.25 16.59 13.19
CA TRP A 145 0.94 17.08 12.00
C TRP A 145 2.46 17.23 12.18
N TYR A 146 2.93 17.42 13.42
CA TYR A 146 4.35 17.60 13.75
C TYR A 146 5.09 16.30 14.12
N ASP A 147 4.37 15.18 14.26
CA ASP A 147 4.93 13.88 14.65
C ASP A 147 4.23 12.77 13.85
N THR A 148 4.40 12.82 12.55
CA THR A 148 3.78 11.89 11.60
C THR A 148 4.83 11.29 10.66
N PRO A 149 4.76 9.97 10.38
CA PRO A 149 5.57 9.37 9.32
C PRO A 149 5.08 9.79 7.92
N ASN A 150 3.87 10.35 7.80
CA ASN A 150 3.27 10.73 6.53
C ASN A 150 3.80 12.09 6.08
N ILE A 151 4.82 12.10 5.24
CA ILE A 151 5.44 13.32 4.72
C ILE A 151 4.75 13.85 3.45
N HIS A 152 3.99 13.01 2.77
CA HIS A 152 3.16 13.38 1.62
C HIS A 152 1.70 13.09 1.88
N LEU A 153 0.86 14.10 1.73
CA LEU A 153 -0.59 13.99 1.91
C LEU A 153 -1.23 13.85 0.53
N CYS A 154 -1.48 12.60 0.09
CA CYS A 154 -2.05 12.37 -1.22
C CYS A 154 -3.55 12.11 -1.18
N THR A 155 -4.21 12.43 -2.28
CA THR A 155 -5.61 12.08 -2.54
C THR A 155 -5.68 10.94 -3.56
N ILE A 156 -6.86 10.34 -3.72
CA ILE A 156 -7.07 9.31 -4.75
C ILE A 156 -6.79 9.89 -6.15
N ALA A 157 -7.21 11.14 -6.40
CA ALA A 157 -6.98 11.80 -7.68
C ALA A 157 -5.49 12.08 -7.95
N ASP A 158 -4.73 12.50 -6.92
CA ASP A 158 -3.29 12.74 -7.03
C ASP A 158 -2.54 11.44 -7.33
N PHE A 159 -2.88 10.35 -6.62
CA PHE A 159 -2.25 9.06 -6.86
C PHE A 159 -2.58 8.52 -8.27
N ALA A 160 -3.81 8.66 -8.74
CA ALA A 160 -4.18 8.29 -10.10
C ALA A 160 -3.41 9.11 -11.16
N GLY A 161 -3.13 10.39 -10.86
CA GLY A 161 -2.23 11.24 -11.66
C GLY A 161 -0.81 10.69 -11.70
N LEU A 162 -0.23 10.42 -10.54
CA LEU A 162 1.12 9.85 -10.40
C LEU A 162 1.24 8.50 -11.10
N ALA A 163 0.25 7.62 -10.99
CA ALA A 163 0.23 6.35 -11.69
C ALA A 163 0.31 6.54 -13.21
N ARG A 164 -0.47 7.45 -13.78
CA ARG A 164 -0.41 7.78 -15.21
C ARG A 164 0.95 8.35 -15.63
N GLU A 165 1.51 9.29 -14.86
CA GLU A 165 2.81 9.90 -15.13
C GLU A 165 3.96 8.89 -15.09
N THR A 166 3.86 7.88 -14.24
CA THR A 166 4.86 6.79 -14.15
C THR A 166 4.65 5.69 -15.20
N GLY A 167 3.62 5.80 -16.04
CA GLY A 167 3.29 4.80 -17.07
C GLY A 167 2.61 3.56 -16.51
N ALA A 168 2.10 3.61 -15.29
CA ALA A 168 1.32 2.53 -14.72
C ALA A 168 -0.09 2.45 -15.33
N VAL A 169 -0.57 1.24 -15.51
CA VAL A 169 -1.96 0.95 -15.88
C VAL A 169 -2.67 0.41 -14.64
N THR A 170 -3.78 1.04 -14.29
CA THR A 170 -4.64 0.57 -13.20
C THR A 170 -5.50 -0.57 -13.71
N GLU A 171 -5.32 -1.77 -13.15
CA GLU A 171 -6.16 -2.94 -13.41
C GLU A 171 -7.41 -2.91 -12.54
N THR A 172 -7.21 -2.67 -11.25
CA THR A 172 -8.30 -2.59 -10.27
C THR A 172 -8.04 -1.45 -9.30
N ALA A 173 -9.09 -0.72 -8.96
CA ALA A 173 -9.07 0.27 -7.89
C ALA A 173 -10.25 0.04 -6.94
N LEU A 174 -9.96 0.01 -5.64
CA LEU A 174 -10.94 -0.17 -4.58
C LEU A 174 -10.94 1.02 -3.63
N ALA A 175 -12.12 1.52 -3.33
CA ALA A 175 -12.35 2.48 -2.25
C ALA A 175 -12.65 1.72 -0.97
N LEU A 176 -12.05 2.12 0.16
CA LEU A 176 -12.41 1.64 1.50
C LEU A 176 -13.25 2.67 2.23
N SER A 177 -14.37 2.20 2.83
CA SER A 177 -15.17 3.01 3.75
C SER A 177 -14.61 2.94 5.18
N GLU A 178 -15.14 3.80 6.07
CA GLU A 178 -14.80 3.80 7.51
C GLU A 178 -15.11 2.46 8.20
N GLU A 179 -16.13 1.74 7.72
CA GLU A 179 -16.49 0.41 8.22
C GLU A 179 -15.62 -0.73 7.63
N GLY A 180 -14.62 -0.39 6.82
CA GLY A 180 -13.72 -1.35 6.19
C GLY A 180 -14.33 -2.10 5.00
N ARG A 181 -15.47 -1.63 4.46
CA ARG A 181 -16.06 -2.22 3.25
C ARG A 181 -15.34 -1.71 2.02
N THR A 182 -15.09 -2.60 1.09
CA THR A 182 -14.46 -2.29 -0.19
C THR A 182 -15.52 -2.14 -1.28
N HIS A 183 -15.33 -1.14 -2.14
CA HIS A 183 -16.16 -0.89 -3.31
C HIS A 183 -15.27 -0.67 -4.53
N PRO A 184 -15.50 -1.35 -5.67
CA PRO A 184 -14.82 -1.04 -6.91
C PRO A 184 -15.05 0.43 -7.29
N MET A 185 -13.99 1.09 -7.78
CA MET A 185 -14.07 2.48 -8.20
C MET A 185 -13.34 2.71 -9.52
N GLN A 186 -13.70 3.78 -10.23
CA GLN A 186 -12.87 4.36 -11.26
C GLN A 186 -11.86 5.30 -10.61
N ALA A 187 -10.59 5.20 -11.02
CA ALA A 187 -9.47 5.88 -10.38
C ALA A 187 -9.59 7.42 -10.40
N ASP A 188 -10.28 7.98 -11.37
CA ASP A 188 -10.51 9.42 -11.59
C ASP A 188 -11.90 9.91 -11.17
N ALA A 189 -12.73 9.03 -10.57
CA ALA A 189 -14.07 9.40 -10.13
C ALA A 189 -14.02 10.37 -8.93
N TRP A 190 -14.84 11.40 -8.96
CA TRP A 190 -14.90 12.42 -7.90
C TRP A 190 -15.49 11.89 -6.58
N ALA A 191 -16.47 10.97 -6.66
CA ALA A 191 -17.18 10.48 -5.49
C ALA A 191 -16.30 9.64 -4.55
N PRO A 192 -15.52 8.63 -5.02
CA PRO A 192 -14.54 7.96 -4.17
C PRO A 192 -13.50 8.92 -3.57
N ASN A 193 -13.04 9.91 -4.35
CA ASN A 193 -12.10 10.92 -3.85
C ASN A 193 -12.68 11.77 -2.72
N LEU A 194 -14.00 11.91 -2.62
CA LEU A 194 -14.69 12.64 -1.55
C LEU A 194 -15.08 11.76 -0.36
N PHE A 195 -15.52 10.53 -0.61
CA PHE A 195 -16.17 9.69 0.42
C PHE A 195 -15.35 8.49 0.90
N ALA A 196 -14.32 8.06 0.17
CA ALA A 196 -13.49 6.96 0.63
C ALA A 196 -12.47 7.42 1.68
N GLU A 197 -12.28 6.62 2.73
CA GLU A 197 -11.27 6.85 3.77
C GLU A 197 -9.86 6.51 3.28
N SER A 198 -9.74 5.44 2.50
CA SER A 198 -8.50 5.00 1.87
C SER A 198 -8.76 4.32 0.53
N ALA A 199 -7.72 4.06 -0.23
CA ALA A 199 -7.79 3.40 -1.51
C ALA A 199 -6.75 2.28 -1.65
N ILE A 200 -7.07 1.30 -2.49
CA ILE A 200 -6.16 0.24 -2.90
C ILE A 200 -6.15 0.21 -4.43
N PHE A 201 -4.96 0.20 -5.01
CA PHE A 201 -4.74 0.11 -6.45
C PHE A 201 -3.93 -1.13 -6.79
N LEU A 202 -4.41 -1.93 -7.73
CA LEU A 202 -3.64 -2.96 -8.42
C LEU A 202 -3.17 -2.38 -9.75
N LEU A 203 -1.87 -2.33 -9.92
CA LEU A 203 -1.19 -1.68 -11.04
C LEU A 203 -0.29 -2.67 -11.77
N HIS A 204 -0.09 -2.46 -13.05
CA HIS A 204 0.99 -3.09 -13.81
C HIS A 204 1.69 -2.07 -14.71
N ALA A 205 2.90 -2.39 -15.14
CA ALA A 205 3.62 -1.53 -16.08
C ALA A 205 2.87 -1.45 -17.41
N GLY A 206 2.59 -0.24 -17.88
CA GLY A 206 2.06 -0.06 -19.23
C GLY A 206 3.02 -0.66 -20.24
N ARG A 207 2.49 -1.32 -21.27
CA ARG A 207 3.32 -1.75 -22.40
C ARG A 207 3.90 -0.49 -23.05
N ASN A 208 5.21 -0.30 -22.93
CA ASN A 208 5.88 0.68 -23.78
C ASN A 208 5.50 0.36 -25.22
N LYS A 209 4.74 1.21 -25.86
CA LYS A 209 4.70 1.24 -27.31
C LYS A 209 6.10 1.70 -27.73
N THR A 210 7.01 0.74 -27.87
CA THR A 210 8.24 0.97 -28.64
C THR A 210 7.81 1.44 -30.01
N ALA A 211 8.07 2.70 -30.27
CA ALA A 211 8.00 3.29 -31.60
C ALA A 211 9.11 2.68 -32.47
#